data_16c4e871ff410c61ce31ea5446922fd9
#
_entry.id   16c4e871ff410c61ce31ea5446922fd9
#
_cell.length_a   1.000
_cell.length_b   1.000
_cell.length_c   1.000
_cell.angle_alpha   90.00
_cell.angle_beta   90.00
_cell.angle_gamma   90.00
#
_symmetry.space_group_name_H-M   'P 1'
#
loop_
_entity.id
_entity.type
_entity.pdbx_description
1 polymer ?
#
loop_
_entity_poly.entity_id
_entity_poly.type
_entity_poly.pdbx_seq_one_letter_code
_entity_poly.pdbx_strand_id
1 'polypeptide(L)'
;MQLMTSMRSALTAGAAAAVLLTGTGGAVAAPAAPPAKATALPAKATAPSAEATAPAHAAYGRLGPLAGLSAQRLAAGDLVAAAKWGTGGPIDDPAREQEVLDAVAEQARRLGADPAATVRIFRDQIEAGKVVQRGLHRRWHADPAQAPTTRPDLNEVRKEINRINGELVRAIARSPHARSAPYCAPLLTVAAAHVRHERHLDGLHTVALARSLRSVCEGA
;
A
#
# COMPACT_ATOMS: atom_id res chain seq x y z
N MET A 1 -38.09 29.02 3.67
CA MET A 1 -38.62 28.60 4.99
C MET A 1 -37.61 27.66 5.59
N GLN A 2 -37.03 28.11 6.69
CA GLN A 2 -35.97 27.43 7.46
C GLN A 2 -36.53 26.20 8.18
N LEU A 3 -35.69 25.17 8.36
CA LEU A 3 -35.63 24.41 9.60
C LEU A 3 -34.24 23.80 9.75
N MET A 4 -33.41 24.46 10.53
CA MET A 4 -32.21 23.93 11.16
C MET A 4 -32.63 22.95 12.26
N THR A 5 -32.05 21.76 12.30
CA THR A 5 -32.07 20.92 13.49
C THR A 5 -30.66 20.57 13.89
N SER A 6 -30.21 21.24 14.92
CA SER A 6 -28.99 21.03 15.70
C SER A 6 -29.14 19.77 16.56
N MET A 7 -28.22 18.82 16.49
CA MET A 7 -28.13 17.77 17.51
C MET A 7 -26.78 17.86 18.24
N ARG A 8 -26.91 18.06 19.53
CA ARG A 8 -25.90 18.31 20.54
C ARG A 8 -25.15 17.02 20.90
N SER A 9 -23.85 17.21 21.12
CA SER A 9 -22.91 16.27 21.71
C SER A 9 -23.30 15.85 23.13
N ALA A 10 -23.16 14.57 23.46
CA ALA A 10 -23.13 14.07 24.83
C ALA A 10 -21.74 13.47 25.10
N LEU A 11 -20.97 14.15 25.95
CA LEU A 11 -19.76 13.59 26.58
C LEU A 11 -20.20 12.69 27.75
N THR A 12 -19.71 11.46 27.78
CA THR A 12 -19.76 10.62 28.99
C THR A 12 -18.33 10.38 29.48
N ALA A 13 -18.03 10.95 30.65
CA ALA A 13 -16.84 10.69 31.43
C ALA A 13 -17.01 9.35 32.17
N GLY A 14 -16.07 8.43 31.99
CA GLY A 14 -15.99 7.16 32.73
C GLY A 14 -14.83 7.22 33.75
N ALA A 15 -15.18 7.06 35.03
CA ALA A 15 -14.27 7.13 36.17
C ALA A 15 -13.37 5.90 36.29
N ALA A 16 -12.10 6.13 36.63
CA ALA A 16 -11.13 5.13 37.01
C ALA A 16 -11.34 4.67 38.45
N ALA A 17 -11.47 3.37 38.70
CA ALA A 17 -11.47 2.78 40.02
C ALA A 17 -10.07 2.13 40.27
N ALA A 18 -9.31 2.69 41.21
CA ALA A 18 -8.09 2.11 41.74
C ALA A 18 -8.44 1.13 42.86
N VAL A 19 -8.03 -0.13 42.72
CA VAL A 19 -8.08 -1.14 43.78
C VAL A 19 -6.71 -1.28 44.42
N LEU A 20 -6.57 -0.81 45.66
CA LEU A 20 -5.41 -1.05 46.52
C LEU A 20 -5.63 -2.36 47.28
N LEU A 21 -4.81 -3.38 47.02
CA LEU A 21 -4.71 -4.59 47.83
C LEU A 21 -3.42 -4.52 48.67
N THR A 22 -3.58 -4.22 49.96
CA THR A 22 -2.57 -4.39 50.99
C THR A 22 -2.59 -5.83 51.46
N GLY A 23 -1.53 -6.57 51.18
CA GLY A 23 -1.28 -7.91 51.70
C GLY A 23 -0.01 -7.91 52.55
N THR A 24 -0.16 -7.94 53.91
CA THR A 24 0.90 -8.20 54.88
C THR A 24 1.10 -9.70 55.02
N GLY A 25 2.32 -10.22 54.98
CA GLY A 25 2.56 -11.63 55.28
C GLY A 25 4.01 -12.10 55.12
N GLY A 26 4.76 -12.18 56.24
CA GLY A 26 5.64 -13.27 56.56
C GLY A 26 7.02 -13.33 55.88
N ALA A 27 8.04 -12.83 56.56
CA ALA A 27 9.43 -13.11 56.24
C ALA A 27 9.78 -14.56 56.66
N VAL A 28 10.19 -15.41 55.72
CA VAL A 28 10.92 -16.67 55.95
C VAL A 28 12.30 -16.51 55.30
N ALA A 29 13.33 -16.53 56.15
CA ALA A 29 14.72 -16.50 55.73
C ALA A 29 15.10 -17.82 55.05
N ALA A 30 15.56 -17.75 53.80
CA ALA A 30 16.22 -18.85 53.09
C ALA A 30 17.72 -18.56 52.97
N PRO A 31 18.60 -19.61 53.03
CA PRO A 31 20.04 -19.43 53.13
C PRO A 31 20.66 -18.86 51.85
N ALA A 32 21.70 -18.03 52.06
CA ALA A 32 22.47 -17.36 51.02
C ALA A 32 23.20 -18.36 50.09
N ALA A 33 22.91 -18.30 48.79
CA ALA A 33 23.72 -18.89 47.75
C ALA A 33 24.91 -17.98 47.39
N PRO A 34 26.09 -18.54 47.02
CA PRO A 34 27.26 -17.73 46.70
C PRO A 34 27.07 -16.93 45.39
N PRO A 35 27.76 -15.78 45.24
CA PRO A 35 27.57 -14.91 44.07
C PRO A 35 28.11 -15.57 42.82
N ALA A 36 27.22 -15.91 41.90
CA ALA A 36 27.58 -16.23 40.53
C ALA A 36 28.16 -14.98 39.84
N LYS A 37 29.41 -15.07 39.37
CA LYS A 37 30.02 -14.03 38.55
C LYS A 37 29.20 -13.89 37.27
N ALA A 38 28.34 -12.88 37.20
CA ALA A 38 27.70 -12.46 35.98
C ALA A 38 28.76 -11.83 35.10
N THR A 39 29.23 -12.58 34.11
CA THR A 39 30.00 -12.03 33.00
C THR A 39 29.01 -11.30 32.10
N ALA A 40 28.87 -10.00 32.35
CA ALA A 40 28.10 -9.12 31.45
C ALA A 40 28.88 -8.98 30.13
N LEU A 41 28.43 -9.65 29.10
CA LEU A 41 28.81 -9.33 27.71
C LEU A 41 28.28 -7.93 27.40
N PRO A 42 29.10 -6.96 26.99
CA PRO A 42 28.59 -5.70 26.51
C PRO A 42 27.91 -5.93 25.17
N ALA A 43 26.58 -5.98 25.15
CA ALA A 43 25.80 -5.82 23.93
C ALA A 43 26.02 -4.39 23.43
N LYS A 44 27.03 -4.21 22.60
CA LYS A 44 27.26 -2.97 21.86
C LYS A 44 26.15 -2.88 20.83
N ALA A 45 25.01 -2.31 21.20
CA ALA A 45 24.00 -1.87 20.27
C ALA A 45 24.64 -0.77 19.43
N THR A 46 25.16 -1.13 18.27
CA THR A 46 25.66 -0.18 17.28
C THR A 46 24.44 0.51 16.72
N ALA A 47 24.18 1.73 17.18
CA ALA A 47 23.22 2.60 16.53
C ALA A 47 23.62 2.74 15.05
N PRO A 48 22.66 2.66 14.08
CA PRO A 48 23.00 2.83 12.69
C PRO A 48 23.63 4.21 12.49
N SER A 49 24.80 4.25 11.85
CA SER A 49 25.52 5.49 11.60
C SER A 49 24.64 6.43 10.78
N ALA A 50 24.63 7.72 11.10
CA ALA A 50 23.86 8.75 10.38
C ALA A 50 24.18 8.76 8.88
N GLU A 51 25.37 8.35 8.50
CA GLU A 51 25.84 8.20 7.13
C GLU A 51 25.13 7.06 6.35
N ALA A 52 24.68 5.99 7.02
CA ALA A 52 23.93 4.89 6.42
C ALA A 52 22.42 5.21 6.29
N THR A 53 21.92 6.19 7.04
CA THR A 53 20.49 6.59 6.99
C THR A 53 20.15 7.51 5.82
N ALA A 54 21.08 8.37 5.39
CA ALA A 54 20.84 9.33 4.30
C ALA A 54 20.49 8.67 2.96
N PRO A 55 21.25 7.66 2.44
CA PRO A 55 20.89 6.98 1.19
C PRO A 55 19.58 6.20 1.30
N ALA A 56 19.25 5.63 2.46
CA ALA A 56 18.00 4.93 2.68
C ALA A 56 16.79 5.88 2.65
N HIS A 57 16.89 7.07 3.25
CA HIS A 57 15.85 8.10 3.17
C HIS A 57 15.64 8.60 1.73
N ALA A 58 16.74 8.86 1.01
CA ALA A 58 16.66 9.26 -0.39
C ALA A 58 16.01 8.20 -1.27
N ALA A 59 16.34 6.92 -1.04
CA ALA A 59 15.74 5.79 -1.76
C ALA A 59 14.26 5.64 -1.41
N TYR A 60 13.88 5.75 -0.13
CA TYR A 60 12.48 5.74 0.30
C TYR A 60 11.67 6.84 -0.39
N GLY A 61 12.22 8.07 -0.45
CA GLY A 61 11.61 9.20 -1.16
C GLY A 61 11.40 8.94 -2.66
N ARG A 62 12.17 8.03 -3.27
CA ARG A 62 12.00 7.60 -4.67
C ARG A 62 11.02 6.44 -4.84
N LEU A 63 10.94 5.53 -3.87
CA LEU A 63 10.07 4.35 -3.91
C LEU A 63 8.64 4.65 -3.42
N GLY A 64 8.48 5.56 -2.46
CA GLY A 64 7.17 5.96 -1.92
C GLY A 64 6.16 6.37 -3.00
N PRO A 65 6.52 7.23 -3.98
CA PRO A 65 5.62 7.59 -5.08
C PRO A 65 5.16 6.39 -5.91
N LEU A 66 5.98 5.34 -6.07
CA LEU A 66 5.58 4.14 -6.80
C LEU A 66 4.45 3.41 -6.09
N ALA A 67 4.55 3.22 -4.76
CA ALA A 67 3.49 2.62 -3.96
C ALA A 67 2.22 3.49 -3.95
N GLY A 68 2.35 4.82 -3.79
CA GLY A 68 1.24 5.77 -3.78
C GLY A 68 0.46 5.81 -5.08
N LEU A 69 1.16 5.86 -6.22
CA LEU A 69 0.55 5.84 -7.56
C LEU A 69 -0.07 4.48 -7.90
N SER A 70 0.55 3.38 -7.46
CA SER A 70 -0.04 2.05 -7.58
C SER A 70 -1.39 1.96 -6.85
N ALA A 71 -1.46 2.46 -5.62
CA ALA A 71 -2.73 2.49 -4.87
C ALA A 71 -3.78 3.40 -5.52
N GLN A 72 -3.39 4.55 -6.09
CA GLN A 72 -4.32 5.40 -6.88
C GLN A 72 -4.88 4.65 -8.09
N ARG A 73 -4.01 3.90 -8.78
CA ARG A 73 -4.43 3.10 -9.93
C ARG A 73 -5.39 1.98 -9.54
N LEU A 74 -5.23 1.37 -8.37
CA LEU A 74 -6.17 0.38 -7.83
C LEU A 74 -7.53 1.01 -7.50
N ALA A 75 -7.55 2.21 -6.90
CA ALA A 75 -8.79 2.95 -6.65
C ALA A 75 -9.52 3.31 -7.95
N ALA A 76 -8.79 3.65 -9.04
CA ALA A 76 -9.41 3.78 -10.36
C ALA A 76 -9.94 2.43 -10.89
N GLY A 77 -9.34 1.31 -10.48
CA GLY A 77 -9.84 -0.04 -10.76
C GLY A 77 -11.22 -0.32 -10.18
N ASP A 78 -11.57 0.28 -9.03
CA ASP A 78 -12.91 0.21 -8.44
C ASP A 78 -13.95 0.87 -9.35
N LEU A 79 -13.60 2.02 -9.91
CA LEU A 79 -14.45 2.72 -10.86
C LEU A 79 -14.62 1.94 -12.16
N VAL A 80 -13.57 1.24 -12.64
CA VAL A 80 -13.68 0.32 -13.78
C VAL A 80 -14.62 -0.84 -13.47
N ALA A 81 -14.49 -1.44 -12.27
CA ALA A 81 -15.38 -2.51 -11.84
C ALA A 81 -16.84 -2.03 -11.81
N ALA A 82 -17.11 -0.85 -11.23
CA ALA A 82 -18.44 -0.25 -11.20
C ALA A 82 -18.98 0.06 -12.60
N ALA A 83 -18.16 0.59 -13.50
CA ALA A 83 -18.55 0.88 -14.88
C ALA A 83 -18.91 -0.39 -15.67
N LYS A 84 -18.25 -1.52 -15.38
CA LYS A 84 -18.51 -2.82 -16.05
C LYS A 84 -19.62 -3.63 -15.37
N TRP A 85 -20.01 -3.30 -14.13
CA TRP A 85 -21.01 -4.05 -13.39
C TRP A 85 -22.35 -4.09 -14.10
N GLY A 86 -22.93 -5.29 -14.28
CA GLY A 86 -24.20 -5.50 -14.94
C GLY A 86 -24.21 -5.26 -16.47
N THR A 87 -23.04 -5.00 -17.10
CA THR A 87 -22.96 -4.81 -18.56
C THR A 87 -22.66 -6.08 -19.35
N GLY A 88 -22.21 -7.15 -18.66
CA GLY A 88 -21.65 -8.34 -19.32
C GLY A 88 -20.26 -8.11 -19.96
N GLY A 89 -19.71 -6.91 -19.87
CA GLY A 89 -18.38 -6.60 -20.42
C GLY A 89 -17.28 -7.35 -19.69
N PRO A 90 -16.31 -7.94 -20.42
CA PRO A 90 -15.25 -8.74 -19.82
C PRO A 90 -14.29 -7.88 -18.98
N ILE A 91 -13.74 -8.46 -17.89
CA ILE A 91 -12.68 -7.82 -17.10
C ILE A 91 -11.38 -7.85 -17.90
N ASP A 92 -11.08 -8.98 -18.52
CA ASP A 92 -9.91 -9.13 -19.38
C ASP A 92 -10.18 -8.47 -20.74
N ASP A 93 -9.27 -7.59 -21.15
CA ASP A 93 -9.33 -6.84 -22.42
C ASP A 93 -7.91 -6.81 -23.02
N PRO A 94 -7.48 -7.91 -23.67
CA PRO A 94 -6.11 -8.03 -24.17
C PRO A 94 -5.68 -6.91 -25.13
N ALA A 95 -6.62 -6.43 -25.96
CA ALA A 95 -6.34 -5.35 -26.89
C ALA A 95 -6.03 -4.05 -26.13
N ARG A 96 -6.86 -3.70 -25.17
CA ARG A 96 -6.63 -2.52 -24.32
C ARG A 96 -5.40 -2.66 -23.43
N GLU A 97 -5.12 -3.85 -22.92
CA GLU A 97 -3.92 -4.12 -22.12
C GLU A 97 -2.66 -3.87 -22.98
N GLN A 98 -2.65 -4.34 -24.22
CA GLN A 98 -1.52 -4.13 -25.13
C GLN A 98 -1.33 -2.64 -25.47
N GLU A 99 -2.42 -1.89 -25.76
CA GLU A 99 -2.34 -0.44 -25.96
C GLU A 99 -1.67 0.29 -24.79
N VAL A 100 -2.01 -0.09 -23.56
CA VAL A 100 -1.40 0.49 -22.36
C VAL A 100 0.08 0.15 -22.29
N LEU A 101 0.46 -1.11 -22.54
CA LEU A 101 1.86 -1.56 -22.50
C LEU A 101 2.71 -0.86 -23.55
N ASP A 102 2.19 -0.69 -24.78
CA ASP A 102 2.88 0.02 -25.86
C ASP A 102 3.08 1.50 -25.51
N ALA A 103 2.03 2.16 -25.00
CA ALA A 103 2.09 3.56 -24.62
C ALA A 103 3.11 3.83 -23.50
N VAL A 104 3.17 2.96 -22.48
CA VAL A 104 4.13 3.13 -21.38
C VAL A 104 5.55 2.77 -21.78
N ALA A 105 5.75 1.81 -22.68
CA ALA A 105 7.05 1.49 -23.25
C ALA A 105 7.62 2.67 -24.02
N GLU A 106 6.79 3.30 -24.85
CA GLU A 106 7.17 4.49 -25.63
C GLU A 106 7.47 5.69 -24.72
N GLN A 107 6.65 5.90 -23.68
CA GLN A 107 6.94 6.97 -22.72
C GLN A 107 8.24 6.70 -21.93
N ALA A 108 8.51 5.44 -21.55
CA ALA A 108 9.76 5.04 -20.89
C ALA A 108 10.98 5.39 -21.74
N ARG A 109 10.95 5.05 -23.05
CA ARG A 109 12.04 5.42 -23.99
C ARG A 109 12.28 6.92 -24.01
N ARG A 110 11.23 7.73 -24.12
CA ARG A 110 11.34 9.20 -24.12
C ARG A 110 11.92 9.77 -22.84
N LEU A 111 11.74 9.08 -21.72
CA LEU A 111 12.27 9.49 -20.41
C LEU A 111 13.63 8.85 -20.05
N GLY A 112 14.22 8.06 -20.95
CA GLY A 112 15.49 7.37 -20.71
C GLY A 112 15.39 6.22 -19.69
N ALA A 113 14.17 5.70 -19.44
CA ALA A 113 13.95 4.53 -18.61
C ALA A 113 13.96 3.25 -19.46
N ASP A 114 14.28 2.10 -18.86
CA ASP A 114 14.20 0.80 -19.53
C ASP A 114 12.74 0.46 -19.88
N PRO A 115 12.38 0.36 -21.18
CA PRO A 115 11.02 0.04 -21.59
C PRO A 115 10.60 -1.36 -21.15
N ALA A 116 11.51 -2.35 -21.20
CA ALA A 116 11.18 -3.73 -20.85
C ALA A 116 10.88 -3.88 -19.35
N ALA A 117 11.68 -3.24 -18.48
CA ALA A 117 11.42 -3.19 -17.04
C ALA A 117 10.08 -2.45 -16.75
N THR A 118 9.83 -1.32 -17.44
CA THR A 118 8.58 -0.58 -17.29
C THR A 118 7.38 -1.44 -17.69
N VAL A 119 7.44 -2.16 -18.80
CA VAL A 119 6.38 -3.08 -19.25
C VAL A 119 6.14 -4.20 -18.23
N ARG A 120 7.19 -4.77 -17.62
CA ARG A 120 7.03 -5.78 -16.55
C ARG A 120 6.23 -5.22 -15.37
N ILE A 121 6.58 -4.02 -14.89
CA ILE A 121 5.86 -3.35 -13.82
C ILE A 121 4.40 -3.11 -14.21
N PHE A 122 4.13 -2.65 -15.43
CA PHE A 122 2.77 -2.38 -15.88
C PHE A 122 1.93 -3.64 -16.10
N ARG A 123 2.53 -4.78 -16.44
CA ARG A 123 1.82 -6.07 -16.41
C ARG A 123 1.33 -6.40 -14.99
N ASP A 124 2.17 -6.21 -13.98
CA ASP A 124 1.74 -6.40 -12.58
C ASP A 124 0.64 -5.41 -12.17
N GLN A 125 0.71 -4.17 -12.63
CA GLN A 125 -0.32 -3.15 -12.41
C GLN A 125 -1.67 -3.53 -13.03
N ILE A 126 -1.66 -4.07 -14.24
CA ILE A 126 -2.86 -4.54 -14.96
C ILE A 126 -3.46 -5.72 -14.22
N GLU A 127 -2.65 -6.73 -13.90
CA GLU A 127 -3.10 -7.91 -13.18
C GLU A 127 -3.66 -7.57 -11.79
N ALA A 128 -3.03 -6.65 -11.07
CA ALA A 128 -3.53 -6.15 -9.80
C ALA A 128 -4.90 -5.48 -9.93
N GLY A 129 -5.10 -4.67 -10.97
CA GLY A 129 -6.39 -4.08 -11.29
C GLY A 129 -7.47 -5.12 -11.60
N LYS A 130 -7.11 -6.21 -12.31
CA LYS A 130 -8.03 -7.34 -12.56
C LYS A 130 -8.39 -8.09 -11.27
N VAL A 131 -7.44 -8.23 -10.32
CA VAL A 131 -7.72 -8.81 -8.99
C VAL A 131 -8.79 -8.01 -8.26
N VAL A 132 -8.66 -6.67 -8.24
CA VAL A 132 -9.65 -5.77 -7.63
C VAL A 132 -11.01 -5.92 -8.31
N GLN A 133 -11.09 -5.80 -9.64
CA GLN A 133 -12.34 -5.90 -10.36
C GLN A 133 -13.06 -7.24 -10.11
N ARG A 134 -12.34 -8.37 -10.22
CA ARG A 134 -12.89 -9.70 -9.93
C ARG A 134 -13.34 -9.85 -8.46
N GLY A 135 -12.56 -9.27 -7.52
CA GLY A 135 -12.89 -9.29 -6.11
C GLY A 135 -14.17 -8.53 -5.81
N LEU A 136 -14.32 -7.33 -6.35
CA LEU A 136 -15.52 -6.50 -6.21
C LEU A 136 -16.75 -7.16 -6.85
N HIS A 137 -16.64 -7.66 -8.08
CA HIS A 137 -17.75 -8.35 -8.75
C HIS A 137 -18.21 -9.57 -7.95
N ARG A 138 -17.28 -10.39 -7.40
CA ARG A 138 -17.66 -11.51 -6.51
C ARG A 138 -18.40 -11.03 -5.26
N ARG A 139 -17.93 -9.93 -4.65
CA ARG A 139 -18.58 -9.33 -3.46
C ARG A 139 -20.00 -8.86 -3.78
N TRP A 140 -20.18 -8.15 -4.90
CA TRP A 140 -21.48 -7.64 -5.33
C TRP A 140 -22.46 -8.75 -5.80
N HIS A 141 -21.95 -9.85 -6.34
CA HIS A 141 -22.78 -11.04 -6.60
C HIS A 141 -23.24 -11.73 -5.32
N ALA A 142 -22.38 -11.79 -4.30
CA ALA A 142 -22.73 -12.40 -3.01
C ALA A 142 -23.68 -11.51 -2.18
N ASP A 143 -23.52 -10.18 -2.26
CA ASP A 143 -24.33 -9.20 -1.58
C ASP A 143 -24.65 -8.03 -2.52
N PRO A 144 -25.76 -8.10 -3.27
CA PRO A 144 -26.16 -7.05 -4.20
C PRO A 144 -26.41 -5.68 -3.57
N ALA A 145 -26.66 -5.61 -2.24
CA ALA A 145 -26.83 -4.34 -1.55
C ALA A 145 -25.52 -3.52 -1.51
N GLN A 146 -24.37 -4.16 -1.64
CA GLN A 146 -23.06 -3.50 -1.75
C GLN A 146 -22.69 -3.09 -3.18
N ALA A 147 -23.49 -3.47 -4.17
CA ALA A 147 -23.20 -3.11 -5.56
C ALA A 147 -23.37 -1.60 -5.79
N PRO A 148 -22.59 -1.01 -6.70
CA PRO A 148 -22.71 0.41 -6.99
C PRO A 148 -24.08 0.74 -7.58
N THR A 149 -24.70 1.80 -7.07
CA THR A 149 -25.98 2.33 -7.57
C THR A 149 -25.80 3.27 -8.76
N THR A 150 -24.58 3.78 -8.96
CA THR A 150 -24.21 4.67 -10.07
C THR A 150 -23.16 3.98 -10.94
N ARG A 151 -23.24 4.23 -12.26
CA ARG A 151 -22.27 3.71 -13.22
C ARG A 151 -21.38 4.85 -13.70
N PRO A 152 -20.06 4.85 -13.34
CA PRO A 152 -19.11 5.82 -13.87
C PRO A 152 -18.98 5.72 -15.41
N ASP A 153 -18.67 6.84 -16.06
CA ASP A 153 -18.29 6.83 -17.47
C ASP A 153 -16.90 6.18 -17.60
N LEU A 154 -16.85 5.05 -18.29
CA LEU A 154 -15.61 4.29 -18.47
C LEU A 154 -14.53 5.09 -19.24
N ASN A 155 -14.92 5.99 -20.15
CA ASN A 155 -13.95 6.80 -20.89
C ASN A 155 -13.29 7.84 -19.98
N GLU A 156 -14.05 8.46 -19.08
CA GLU A 156 -13.49 9.39 -18.08
C GLU A 156 -12.57 8.65 -17.10
N VAL A 157 -12.97 7.46 -16.63
CA VAL A 157 -12.12 6.62 -15.78
C VAL A 157 -10.82 6.25 -16.50
N ARG A 158 -10.89 5.92 -17.79
CA ARG A 158 -9.69 5.61 -18.61
C ARG A 158 -8.77 6.81 -18.78
N LYS A 159 -9.28 8.03 -18.90
CA LYS A 159 -8.47 9.26 -18.93
C LYS A 159 -7.67 9.41 -17.64
N GLU A 160 -8.32 9.22 -16.50
CA GLU A 160 -7.65 9.29 -15.19
C GLU A 160 -6.60 8.18 -15.03
N ILE A 161 -6.89 6.94 -15.43
CA ILE A 161 -5.91 5.85 -15.44
C ILE A 161 -4.71 6.22 -16.32
N ASN A 162 -4.91 6.80 -17.50
CA ASN A 162 -3.83 7.19 -18.38
C ASN A 162 -2.97 8.32 -17.77
N ARG A 163 -3.58 9.25 -17.05
CA ARG A 163 -2.86 10.29 -16.28
C ARG A 163 -1.97 9.64 -15.21
N ILE A 164 -2.53 8.74 -14.40
CA ILE A 164 -1.79 8.00 -13.36
C ILE A 164 -0.66 7.16 -13.98
N ASN A 165 -0.93 6.48 -15.09
CA ASN A 165 0.08 5.72 -15.83
C ASN A 165 1.27 6.61 -16.22
N GLY A 166 0.98 7.81 -16.74
CA GLY A 166 2.02 8.78 -17.10
C GLY A 166 2.86 9.22 -15.91
N GLU A 167 2.25 9.42 -14.75
CA GLU A 167 2.98 9.76 -13.51
C GLU A 167 3.81 8.59 -12.98
N LEU A 168 3.27 7.38 -13.07
CA LEU A 168 3.98 6.16 -12.65
C LEU A 168 5.22 5.92 -13.51
N VAL A 169 5.14 6.07 -14.84
CA VAL A 169 6.32 5.97 -15.73
C VAL A 169 7.36 7.03 -15.36
N ARG A 170 6.95 8.27 -15.08
CA ARG A 170 7.87 9.32 -14.60
C ARG A 170 8.53 8.96 -13.27
N ALA A 171 7.78 8.36 -12.33
CA ALA A 171 8.33 7.90 -11.06
C ALA A 171 9.34 6.75 -11.24
N ILE A 172 9.05 5.79 -12.13
CA ILE A 172 9.97 4.73 -12.53
C ILE A 172 11.27 5.32 -13.11
N ALA A 173 11.16 6.26 -14.02
CA ALA A 173 12.33 6.91 -14.65
C ALA A 173 13.21 7.66 -13.64
N ARG A 174 12.62 8.19 -12.55
CA ARG A 174 13.36 8.89 -11.49
C ARG A 174 13.94 7.99 -10.40
N SER A 175 13.71 6.68 -10.45
CA SER A 175 14.08 5.76 -9.38
C SER A 175 15.02 4.61 -9.76
N PRO A 176 15.86 4.67 -10.83
CA PRO A 176 16.65 3.53 -11.27
C PRO A 176 17.57 3.00 -10.16
N HIS A 177 18.35 3.85 -9.51
CA HIS A 177 19.25 3.45 -8.42
C HIS A 177 18.53 2.91 -7.18
N ALA A 178 17.35 3.47 -6.84
CA ALA A 178 16.57 2.97 -5.70
C ALA A 178 15.98 1.59 -5.99
N ARG A 179 15.61 1.33 -7.24
CA ARG A 179 15.02 0.05 -7.70
C ARG A 179 16.04 -1.07 -7.82
N SER A 180 17.29 -0.76 -8.17
CA SER A 180 18.38 -1.74 -8.26
C SER A 180 19.16 -1.94 -6.95
N ALA A 181 18.86 -1.15 -5.92
CA ALA A 181 19.57 -1.23 -4.64
C ALA A 181 19.16 -2.48 -3.83
N PRO A 182 20.08 -3.10 -3.06
CA PRO A 182 19.78 -4.27 -2.22
C PRO A 182 18.68 -4.04 -1.20
N TYR A 183 18.47 -2.80 -0.81
CA TYR A 183 17.41 -2.39 0.15
C TYR A 183 16.10 -1.99 -0.54
N CYS A 184 15.96 -2.15 -1.86
CA CYS A 184 14.72 -1.80 -2.57
C CYS A 184 13.50 -2.51 -2.00
N ALA A 185 13.51 -3.83 -1.92
CA ALA A 185 12.37 -4.61 -1.46
C ALA A 185 11.91 -4.27 -0.03
N PRO A 186 12.81 -4.19 0.99
CA PRO A 186 12.38 -3.78 2.34
C PRO A 186 11.82 -2.35 2.37
N LEU A 187 12.43 -1.38 1.67
CA LEU A 187 11.92 0.00 1.65
C LEU A 187 10.59 0.12 0.90
N LEU A 188 10.42 -0.62 -0.18
CA LEU A 188 9.16 -0.67 -0.93
C LEU A 188 8.04 -1.29 -0.07
N THR A 189 8.36 -2.31 0.73
CA THR A 189 7.43 -2.92 1.69
C THR A 189 6.98 -1.90 2.74
N VAL A 190 7.91 -1.11 3.30
CA VAL A 190 7.59 -0.03 4.24
C VAL A 190 6.70 1.02 3.57
N ALA A 191 7.02 1.42 2.33
CA ALA A 191 6.20 2.37 1.57
C ALA A 191 4.78 1.83 1.31
N ALA A 192 4.65 0.55 0.94
CA ALA A 192 3.36 -0.09 0.73
C ALA A 192 2.53 -0.17 2.03
N ALA A 193 3.18 -0.50 3.17
CA ALA A 193 2.53 -0.53 4.48
C ALA A 193 2.03 0.87 4.91
N HIS A 194 2.81 1.90 4.66
CA HIS A 194 2.43 3.28 4.91
C HIS A 194 1.20 3.69 4.07
N VAL A 195 1.24 3.44 2.76
CA VAL A 195 0.12 3.71 1.84
C VAL A 195 -1.14 2.93 2.24
N ARG A 196 -0.99 1.65 2.63
CA ARG A 196 -2.10 0.84 3.14
C ARG A 196 -2.75 1.51 4.35
N HIS A 197 -1.95 1.99 5.30
CA HIS A 197 -2.45 2.66 6.50
C HIS A 197 -3.11 3.99 6.18
N GLU A 198 -2.46 4.87 5.43
CA GLU A 198 -2.99 6.19 5.08
C GLU A 198 -4.28 6.13 4.27
N ARG A 199 -4.40 5.15 3.35
CA ARG A 199 -5.57 5.00 2.48
C ARG A 199 -6.60 4.01 3.00
N HIS A 200 -6.41 3.46 4.21
CA HIS A 200 -7.30 2.48 4.83
C HIS A 200 -7.64 1.30 3.90
N LEU A 201 -6.62 0.77 3.17
CA LEU A 201 -6.85 -0.29 2.21
C LEU A 201 -7.35 -1.56 2.89
N ASP A 202 -8.45 -2.11 2.37
CA ASP A 202 -8.97 -3.41 2.81
C ASP A 202 -8.07 -4.58 2.37
N GLY A 203 -8.42 -5.81 2.75
CA GLY A 203 -7.63 -7.01 2.42
C GLY A 203 -7.47 -7.23 0.91
N LEU A 204 -8.52 -6.95 0.11
CA LEU A 204 -8.49 -7.08 -1.34
C LEU A 204 -7.48 -6.11 -1.96
N HIS A 205 -7.57 -4.84 -1.60
CA HIS A 205 -6.67 -3.79 -2.10
C HIS A 205 -5.24 -3.95 -1.58
N THR A 206 -5.05 -4.46 -0.35
CA THR A 206 -3.72 -4.76 0.20
C THR A 206 -3.01 -5.84 -0.62
N VAL A 207 -3.71 -6.94 -0.96
CA VAL A 207 -3.16 -8.00 -1.81
C VAL A 207 -2.88 -7.49 -3.23
N ALA A 208 -3.80 -6.70 -3.79
CA ALA A 208 -3.62 -6.10 -5.11
C ALA A 208 -2.44 -5.12 -5.13
N LEU A 209 -2.24 -4.30 -4.09
CA LEU A 209 -1.09 -3.41 -3.98
C LEU A 209 0.23 -4.19 -3.96
N ALA A 210 0.33 -5.24 -3.15
CA ALA A 210 1.52 -6.09 -3.12
C ALA A 210 1.81 -6.71 -4.50
N ARG A 211 0.75 -7.17 -5.23
CA ARG A 211 0.90 -7.68 -6.59
C ARG A 211 1.40 -6.63 -7.56
N SER A 212 0.86 -5.41 -7.50
CA SER A 212 1.23 -4.31 -8.40
C SER A 212 2.69 -3.87 -8.28
N LEU A 213 3.33 -4.15 -7.15
CA LEU A 213 4.69 -3.73 -6.84
C LEU A 213 5.74 -4.83 -7.07
N ARG A 214 5.34 -6.04 -7.49
CA ARG A 214 6.21 -7.22 -7.57
C ARG A 214 7.47 -7.01 -8.41
N SER A 215 7.34 -6.40 -9.59
CA SER A 215 8.46 -6.17 -10.52
C SER A 215 9.12 -4.79 -10.36
N VAL A 216 8.84 -4.07 -9.28
CA VAL A 216 9.43 -2.72 -9.07
C VAL A 216 10.91 -2.82 -8.76
N CYS A 217 11.33 -3.76 -7.89
CA CYS A 217 12.72 -3.96 -7.56
C CYS A 217 13.39 -4.87 -8.60
N GLU A 218 14.56 -4.45 -9.09
CA GLU A 218 15.36 -5.23 -10.04
C GLU A 218 16.12 -6.32 -9.30
N GLY A 219 15.94 -7.58 -9.72
CA GLY A 219 16.61 -8.73 -9.09
C GLY A 219 15.86 -9.34 -7.91
N ALA A 220 14.58 -9.03 -7.74
CA ALA A 220 13.71 -9.73 -6.78
C ALA A 220 13.04 -10.94 -7.42
#